data_a528e46cbe54c2040113a9a70c1cfc6f
#
_entry.id   a528e46cbe54c2040113a9a70c1cfc6f
#
_cell.length_a   1.000
_cell.length_b   1.000
_cell.length_c   1.000
_cell.angle_alpha   90.00
_cell.angle_beta   90.00
_cell.angle_gamma   90.00
#
_symmetry.space_group_name_H-M   'P 1'
#
loop_
_entity.id
_entity.type
_entity.pdbx_description
1 polymer ?
#
loop_
_entity_poly.entity_id
_entity_poly.type
_entity_poly.pdbx_seq_one_letter_code
_entity_poly.pdbx_strand_id
1 'polypeptide(L)'
;MSLKSATGRTGLQKTRLSRAVATAIAGVALASASGAALANAELIKLSKDDRQWVMQGKDYDHSHYSGLKQINRSNVKNLKAAWTFSTGVLHGHEGGPLVVNGIMYIHTPFPNITYAIDLDNPNKILWEHKPKQDASVRAVACCDVVNRGLAYGDGKIFKTQLDGHIVALDAKTGKELWKMENSDPKVGSTLTQAPMVVEDMVIVGSSGAELGVRGYVTAYRMKDGKQVWRAYATGPDEDLNLADDFNMANPHYGQKGLGTSTWEGDAWKIGGGTNWGWYAYDPDLKLMYYGSGNPAPWNETMRPGDNKWTMAIWGRDVKTGKAKFAFQKTPHDEWDYAGVNWIGLSEQVVDGKKQKLLTHPDRNGIVYTLNRENGNLVRADKIDPSVNVFKGYDMAKGVPIRDPEYSTRMDHLAKGICPSAMGYHNQGHDSIDKKRELVMLGTNMICMDWEPFMLPYRAGQFFVGATLNMYATPGNNGNMGQVKAYDVKTSKFKWVKDEKFSVWGGTTSTAGDLVFYGTLDGMIKAVDADNGKTLWEFKLPSGVIGHPVTYEHKGKQYVAIYYGVGGWPGVGLVFDLTDPTAGLGAVGAFKELQQYTKMGGGVMVFSL
;
A
#
# COMPACT_ATOMS: atom_id res chain seq x y z
N MET A 1 -92.85 -0.36 15.98
CA MET A 1 -92.60 0.65 17.03
C MET A 1 -91.14 0.65 17.36
N SER A 2 -90.47 1.70 16.89
CA SER A 2 -89.47 2.54 17.53
C SER A 2 -88.19 1.87 18.01
N LEU A 3 -87.09 1.94 17.24
CA LEU A 3 -86.05 3.00 17.21
C LEU A 3 -85.36 3.28 18.56
N LYS A 4 -84.10 3.00 18.67
CA LYS A 4 -83.06 4.08 18.76
C LYS A 4 -81.63 3.56 18.69
N SER A 5 -80.90 4.18 17.86
CA SER A 5 -79.46 4.22 17.60
C SER A 5 -78.60 4.50 18.84
N ALA A 6 -77.40 3.97 18.86
CA ALA A 6 -76.26 4.64 19.47
C ALA A 6 -75.00 4.40 18.64
N THR A 7 -74.69 5.38 17.91
CA THR A 7 -73.39 5.59 17.24
C THR A 7 -72.36 6.08 18.24
N GLY A 8 -71.11 5.63 18.06
CA GLY A 8 -70.00 6.48 18.42
C GLY A 8 -68.92 5.85 19.30
N ARG A 9 -67.72 5.86 18.81
CA ARG A 9 -66.38 5.73 19.39
C ARG A 9 -65.61 4.49 18.97
N THR A 10 -65.07 4.54 17.75
CA THR A 10 -63.92 3.69 17.37
C THR A 10 -62.91 4.43 16.42
N GLY A 11 -62.90 5.76 16.44
CA GLY A 11 -62.06 6.56 15.51
C GLY A 11 -60.72 7.09 16.05
N LEU A 12 -60.46 6.98 17.37
CA LEU A 12 -59.30 7.69 17.96
C LEU A 12 -58.09 6.80 18.38
N GLN A 13 -58.25 5.49 18.39
CA GLN A 13 -57.13 4.60 18.76
C GLN A 13 -56.26 4.19 17.55
N LYS A 14 -56.78 4.17 16.33
CA LYS A 14 -55.99 3.78 15.15
C LYS A 14 -54.97 4.85 14.68
N THR A 15 -55.22 6.14 14.95
CA THR A 15 -54.34 7.24 14.57
C THR A 15 -53.12 7.42 15.50
N ARG A 16 -53.21 6.96 16.77
CA ARG A 16 -52.06 7.06 17.68
C ARG A 16 -51.07 5.89 17.50
N LEU A 17 -51.52 4.67 17.14
CA LEU A 17 -50.61 3.57 16.82
C LEU A 17 -49.85 3.78 15.50
N SER A 18 -50.51 4.32 14.48
CA SER A 18 -49.85 4.57 13.19
C SER A 18 -48.79 5.67 13.28
N ARG A 19 -48.97 6.69 14.14
CA ARG A 19 -47.93 7.71 14.36
C ARG A 19 -46.75 7.23 15.18
N ALA A 20 -46.99 6.34 16.19
CA ALA A 20 -45.91 5.76 16.98
C ALA A 20 -45.04 4.78 16.16
N VAL A 21 -45.67 3.97 15.29
CA VAL A 21 -44.94 3.05 14.39
C VAL A 21 -44.17 3.81 13.29
N ALA A 22 -44.74 4.88 12.72
CA ALA A 22 -44.03 5.69 11.74
C ALA A 22 -42.85 6.45 12.36
N THR A 23 -42.95 6.91 13.60
CA THR A 23 -41.86 7.60 14.30
C THR A 23 -40.77 6.59 14.73
N ALA A 24 -41.14 5.36 15.11
CA ALA A 24 -40.17 4.31 15.44
C ALA A 24 -39.40 3.79 14.17
N ILE A 25 -40.10 3.66 13.03
CA ILE A 25 -39.47 3.24 11.76
C ILE A 25 -38.57 4.34 11.21
N ALA A 26 -38.97 5.62 11.30
CA ALA A 26 -38.14 6.75 10.92
C ALA A 26 -36.93 6.92 11.86
N GLY A 27 -37.07 6.64 13.17
CA GLY A 27 -35.98 6.66 14.14
C GLY A 27 -34.97 5.54 13.92
N VAL A 28 -35.42 4.34 13.54
CA VAL A 28 -34.54 3.19 13.23
C VAL A 28 -33.85 3.37 11.86
N ALA A 29 -34.53 3.96 10.86
CA ALA A 29 -33.93 4.25 9.57
C ALA A 29 -32.92 5.41 9.64
N LEU A 30 -33.14 6.43 10.47
CA LEU A 30 -32.20 7.51 10.74
C LEU A 30 -30.99 7.05 11.58
N ALA A 31 -31.17 6.11 12.53
CA ALA A 31 -30.06 5.56 13.31
C ALA A 31 -29.16 4.63 12.48
N SER A 32 -29.70 3.90 11.48
CA SER A 32 -28.90 3.07 10.58
C SER A 32 -28.18 3.87 9.48
N ALA A 33 -28.74 5.00 9.03
CA ALA A 33 -28.06 5.91 8.10
C ALA A 33 -26.99 6.78 8.78
N SER A 34 -27.13 7.05 10.10
CA SER A 34 -26.16 7.84 10.86
C SER A 34 -24.89 7.04 11.22
N GLY A 35 -24.94 5.71 11.29
CA GLY A 35 -23.77 4.89 11.64
C GLY A 35 -22.68 4.88 10.56
N ALA A 36 -23.07 4.75 9.29
CA ALA A 36 -22.10 4.75 8.16
C ALA A 36 -21.48 6.12 7.91
N ALA A 37 -22.29 7.20 8.01
CA ALA A 37 -21.78 8.57 7.91
C ALA A 37 -20.86 8.95 9.09
N LEU A 38 -21.07 8.35 10.27
CA LEU A 38 -20.27 8.60 11.46
C LEU A 38 -18.87 7.98 11.40
N ALA A 39 -18.70 6.77 10.85
CA ALA A 39 -17.39 6.11 10.77
C ALA A 39 -16.43 6.84 9.81
N ASN A 40 -16.91 7.26 8.63
CA ASN A 40 -16.11 8.05 7.71
C ASN A 40 -15.82 9.46 8.27
N ALA A 41 -16.81 10.11 8.87
CA ALA A 41 -16.65 11.42 9.53
C ALA A 41 -15.71 11.33 10.75
N GLU A 42 -15.75 10.23 11.52
CA GLU A 42 -14.81 9.98 12.60
C GLU A 42 -13.37 9.89 12.10
N LEU A 43 -13.11 9.05 11.08
CA LEU A 43 -11.76 8.88 10.53
C LEU A 43 -11.23 10.17 9.90
N ILE A 44 -12.06 10.91 9.16
CA ILE A 44 -11.68 12.23 8.61
C ILE A 44 -11.33 13.20 9.73
N LYS A 45 -12.09 13.21 10.83
CA LYS A 45 -11.80 14.04 12.00
C LYS A 45 -10.52 13.63 12.68
N LEU A 46 -10.35 12.32 12.95
CA LEU A 46 -9.17 11.78 13.64
C LEU A 46 -7.90 11.95 12.80
N SER A 47 -7.96 11.79 11.47
CA SER A 47 -6.80 11.97 10.59
C SER A 47 -6.31 13.42 10.53
N LYS A 48 -7.19 14.40 10.80
CA LYS A 48 -6.83 15.82 10.91
C LYS A 48 -6.25 16.20 12.27
N ASP A 49 -6.38 15.33 13.27
CA ASP A 49 -5.75 15.50 14.58
C ASP A 49 -4.32 14.97 14.52
N ASP A 50 -3.36 15.85 14.42
CA ASP A 50 -1.93 15.50 14.33
C ASP A 50 -1.39 14.77 15.56
N ARG A 51 -2.13 14.78 16.69
CA ARG A 51 -1.78 13.99 17.87
C ARG A 51 -1.92 12.48 17.64
N GLN A 52 -2.59 12.06 16.56
CA GLN A 52 -2.93 10.70 16.24
C GLN A 52 -2.35 10.25 14.90
N TRP A 53 -2.27 8.93 14.71
CA TRP A 53 -1.91 8.30 13.44
C TRP A 53 -2.87 7.14 13.18
N VAL A 54 -4.03 7.45 12.61
CA VAL A 54 -5.20 6.54 12.61
C VAL A 54 -5.28 5.61 11.40
N MET A 55 -4.46 5.81 10.39
CA MET A 55 -4.35 4.97 9.20
C MET A 55 -2.92 4.98 8.66
N GLN A 56 -2.55 3.98 7.86
CA GLN A 56 -1.16 3.81 7.40
C GLN A 56 -0.64 5.05 6.67
N GLY A 57 -1.42 5.67 5.82
CA GLY A 57 -1.06 6.88 5.08
C GLY A 57 -1.18 8.20 5.87
N LYS A 58 -1.47 8.18 7.18
CA LYS A 58 -1.82 9.32 8.03
C LYS A 58 -3.24 9.86 7.73
N ASP A 59 -3.59 10.05 6.48
CA ASP A 59 -4.88 10.52 5.98
C ASP A 59 -5.27 9.80 4.68
N TYR A 60 -6.44 10.08 4.14
CA TYR A 60 -6.92 9.49 2.90
C TYR A 60 -6.14 9.95 1.66
N ASP A 61 -5.44 11.09 1.75
CA ASP A 61 -4.53 11.54 0.69
C ASP A 61 -3.22 10.75 0.66
N HIS A 62 -2.99 9.86 1.65
CA HIS A 62 -1.70 9.21 1.87
C HIS A 62 -0.54 10.20 1.98
N SER A 63 -0.79 11.31 2.66
CA SER A 63 0.20 12.40 2.71
C SER A 63 1.45 12.06 3.52
N HIS A 64 1.36 11.14 4.47
CA HIS A 64 2.47 10.85 5.41
C HIS A 64 3.10 12.11 6.00
N TYR A 65 2.26 13.14 6.18
CA TYR A 65 2.64 14.43 6.72
C TYR A 65 1.96 14.68 8.05
N SER A 66 2.73 15.15 9.03
CA SER A 66 2.21 15.57 10.33
C SER A 66 2.41 17.07 10.55
N GLY A 67 1.38 17.75 11.02
CA GLY A 67 1.46 19.16 11.46
C GLY A 67 2.19 19.38 12.77
N LEU A 68 2.66 18.32 13.45
CA LEU A 68 3.46 18.44 14.66
C LEU A 68 4.83 19.08 14.37
N LYS A 69 5.26 20.01 15.25
CA LYS A 69 6.49 20.78 15.10
C LYS A 69 7.30 20.96 16.38
N GLN A 70 6.91 20.27 17.48
CA GLN A 70 7.68 20.30 18.72
C GLN A 70 9.09 19.73 18.49
N ILE A 71 9.18 18.59 17.76
CA ILE A 71 10.45 18.10 17.20
C ILE A 71 10.68 18.83 15.89
N ASN A 72 11.79 19.53 15.77
CA ASN A 72 12.08 20.37 14.62
C ASN A 72 13.59 20.43 14.32
N ARG A 73 13.94 21.10 13.23
CA ARG A 73 15.31 21.27 12.74
C ARG A 73 16.33 21.73 13.79
N SER A 74 15.92 22.56 14.76
CA SER A 74 16.85 23.13 15.75
C SER A 74 17.14 22.17 16.92
N ASN A 75 16.21 21.27 17.25
CA ASN A 75 16.27 20.42 18.46
C ASN A 75 16.31 18.92 18.17
N VAL A 76 16.09 18.47 16.93
CA VAL A 76 16.05 17.04 16.56
C VAL A 76 17.32 16.29 16.95
N LYS A 77 18.48 16.96 17.01
CA LYS A 77 19.75 16.40 17.49
C LYS A 77 19.70 15.88 18.94
N ASN A 78 18.71 16.30 19.71
CA ASN A 78 18.51 15.90 21.10
C ASN A 78 17.53 14.73 21.26
N LEU A 79 16.98 14.17 20.17
CA LEU A 79 16.09 13.02 20.21
C LEU A 79 16.78 11.82 20.87
N LYS A 80 16.06 11.18 21.78
CA LYS A 80 16.50 9.99 22.52
C LYS A 80 15.43 8.90 22.44
N ALA A 81 15.85 7.64 22.57
CA ALA A 81 14.92 6.55 22.78
C ALA A 81 14.13 6.77 24.06
N ALA A 82 12.81 6.82 23.94
CA ALA A 82 11.90 6.99 25.07
C ALA A 82 11.49 5.61 25.63
N TRP A 83 11.14 4.68 24.75
CA TRP A 83 10.82 3.30 25.10
C TRP A 83 10.89 2.40 23.85
N THR A 84 10.89 1.11 24.08
CA THR A 84 10.87 0.08 23.02
C THR A 84 9.93 -1.05 23.40
N PHE A 85 9.37 -1.71 22.38
CA PHE A 85 8.53 -2.89 22.56
C PHE A 85 9.01 -3.99 21.61
N SER A 86 9.36 -5.16 22.15
CA SER A 86 9.70 -6.34 21.34
C SER A 86 8.43 -7.10 20.98
N THR A 87 8.25 -7.37 19.69
CA THR A 87 7.09 -8.16 19.19
C THR A 87 7.27 -9.67 19.37
N GLY A 88 8.50 -10.12 19.63
CA GLY A 88 8.85 -11.55 19.71
C GLY A 88 8.86 -12.27 18.35
N VAL A 89 8.76 -11.55 17.23
CA VAL A 89 8.75 -12.09 15.87
C VAL A 89 9.97 -11.58 15.11
N LEU A 90 10.83 -12.50 14.66
CA LEU A 90 12.11 -12.21 13.99
C LEU A 90 11.96 -12.30 12.47
N HIS A 91 11.10 -11.47 11.88
CA HIS A 91 10.86 -11.34 10.45
C HIS A 91 10.66 -9.88 10.07
N GLY A 92 10.50 -9.61 8.78
CA GLY A 92 10.33 -8.27 8.25
C GLY A 92 9.07 -7.55 8.74
N HIS A 93 9.24 -6.43 9.47
CA HIS A 93 8.16 -5.57 9.95
C HIS A 93 7.93 -4.43 8.97
N GLU A 94 6.94 -4.57 8.08
CA GLU A 94 6.49 -3.51 7.15
C GLU A 94 5.39 -2.66 7.78
N GLY A 95 5.03 -1.54 7.15
CA GLY A 95 4.02 -0.61 7.66
C GLY A 95 4.46 0.21 8.87
N GLY A 96 3.51 0.73 9.62
CA GLY A 96 3.72 1.47 10.85
C GLY A 96 2.64 1.18 11.90
N PRO A 97 2.90 1.46 13.20
CA PRO A 97 1.87 1.34 14.22
C PRO A 97 0.77 2.38 14.03
N LEU A 98 -0.47 2.05 14.43
CA LEU A 98 -1.52 3.05 14.54
C LEU A 98 -1.53 3.64 15.96
N VAL A 99 -1.85 4.92 16.05
CA VAL A 99 -2.07 5.61 17.33
C VAL A 99 -3.45 6.23 17.32
N VAL A 100 -4.33 5.73 18.20
CA VAL A 100 -5.72 6.16 18.28
C VAL A 100 -6.12 6.32 19.75
N ASN A 101 -6.50 7.53 20.13
CA ASN A 101 -7.06 7.85 21.46
C ASN A 101 -6.19 7.33 22.62
N GLY A 102 -4.86 7.51 22.55
CA GLY A 102 -3.93 7.13 23.62
C GLY A 102 -3.55 5.64 23.62
N ILE A 103 -3.91 4.89 22.61
CA ILE A 103 -3.53 3.48 22.41
C ILE A 103 -2.68 3.36 21.16
N MET A 104 -1.55 2.65 21.26
CA MET A 104 -0.77 2.24 20.10
C MET A 104 -1.12 0.80 19.72
N TYR A 105 -1.54 0.59 18.47
CA TYR A 105 -1.80 -0.74 17.90
C TYR A 105 -0.61 -1.17 17.07
N ILE A 106 -0.02 -2.30 17.42
CA ILE A 106 1.17 -2.87 16.81
C ILE A 106 0.77 -4.17 16.11
N HIS A 107 1.19 -4.36 14.87
CA HIS A 107 1.05 -5.62 14.14
C HIS A 107 2.39 -6.29 13.92
N THR A 108 2.36 -7.59 13.62
CA THR A 108 3.56 -8.34 13.23
C THR A 108 3.40 -8.98 11.86
N PRO A 109 4.51 -9.33 11.18
CA PRO A 109 4.47 -10.34 10.12
C PRO A 109 3.87 -11.65 10.66
N PHE A 110 3.79 -12.71 9.84
CA PHE A 110 3.33 -14.01 10.37
C PHE A 110 4.02 -14.34 11.71
N PRO A 111 3.27 -14.75 12.74
CA PRO A 111 1.90 -15.24 12.74
C PRO A 111 0.80 -14.15 12.87
N ASN A 112 1.07 -12.91 12.48
CA ASN A 112 0.12 -11.79 12.45
C ASN A 112 -0.46 -11.46 13.83
N ILE A 113 0.38 -11.35 14.84
CA ILE A 113 -0.03 -10.93 16.19
C ILE A 113 -0.39 -9.45 16.14
N THR A 114 -1.39 -9.06 16.92
CA THR A 114 -1.75 -7.66 17.12
C THR A 114 -1.73 -7.35 18.61
N TYR A 115 -1.05 -6.27 18.98
CA TYR A 115 -0.98 -5.76 20.35
C TYR A 115 -1.66 -4.40 20.46
N ALA A 116 -2.31 -4.13 21.59
CA ALA A 116 -2.70 -2.78 22.00
C ALA A 116 -1.89 -2.37 23.22
N ILE A 117 -1.16 -1.26 23.12
CA ILE A 117 -0.26 -0.74 24.14
C ILE A 117 -0.86 0.55 24.71
N ASP A 118 -0.90 0.65 26.04
CA ASP A 118 -1.32 1.84 26.76
C ASP A 118 -0.22 2.92 26.71
N LEU A 119 -0.47 4.03 26.01
CA LEU A 119 0.52 5.11 25.94
C LEU A 119 0.72 5.87 27.27
N ASP A 120 -0.18 5.70 28.24
CA ASP A 120 0.01 6.19 29.61
C ASP A 120 1.03 5.36 30.38
N ASN A 121 1.15 4.08 30.03
CA ASN A 121 2.13 3.15 30.56
C ASN A 121 2.58 2.18 29.46
N PRO A 122 3.59 2.52 28.62
CA PRO A 122 4.01 1.70 27.50
C PRO A 122 4.53 0.29 27.86
N ASN A 123 4.76 0.01 29.14
CA ASN A 123 5.07 -1.35 29.62
C ASN A 123 3.82 -2.22 29.78
N LYS A 124 2.61 -1.65 29.60
CA LYS A 124 1.33 -2.34 29.77
C LYS A 124 0.73 -2.70 28.43
N ILE A 125 0.63 -3.99 28.16
CA ILE A 125 -0.18 -4.55 27.08
C ILE A 125 -1.63 -4.56 27.55
N LEU A 126 -2.53 -3.85 26.86
CA LEU A 126 -3.96 -3.86 27.14
C LEU A 126 -4.59 -5.18 26.70
N TRP A 127 -4.24 -5.62 25.50
CA TRP A 127 -4.61 -6.91 24.96
C TRP A 127 -3.65 -7.36 23.83
N GLU A 128 -3.64 -8.66 23.60
CA GLU A 128 -2.94 -9.33 22.50
C GLU A 128 -3.95 -10.23 21.76
N HIS A 129 -3.92 -10.17 20.43
CA HIS A 129 -4.63 -11.12 19.59
C HIS A 129 -3.61 -11.92 18.78
N LYS A 130 -3.50 -13.21 19.09
CA LYS A 130 -2.60 -14.17 18.42
C LYS A 130 -3.43 -15.20 17.66
N PRO A 131 -3.60 -15.06 16.33
CA PRO A 131 -4.41 -15.98 15.55
C PRO A 131 -3.76 -17.36 15.44
N LYS A 132 -4.58 -18.39 15.33
CA LYS A 132 -4.14 -19.73 14.95
C LYS A 132 -4.15 -19.82 13.44
N GLN A 133 -3.00 -20.06 12.84
CA GLN A 133 -2.84 -20.23 11.39
C GLN A 133 -2.01 -21.48 11.13
N ASP A 134 -2.26 -22.15 9.99
CA ASP A 134 -1.41 -23.24 9.52
C ASP A 134 -0.05 -22.68 9.06
N ALA A 135 1.03 -23.21 9.59
CA ALA A 135 2.38 -22.77 9.25
C ALA A 135 2.76 -23.04 7.78
N SER A 136 2.05 -23.94 7.09
CA SER A 136 2.26 -24.25 5.68
C SER A 136 2.00 -23.04 4.75
N VAL A 137 1.18 -22.07 5.17
CA VAL A 137 0.93 -20.83 4.40
C VAL A 137 2.21 -20.03 4.11
N ARG A 138 3.27 -20.23 4.90
CA ARG A 138 4.56 -19.57 4.67
C ARG A 138 5.22 -20.00 3.37
N ALA A 139 4.95 -21.22 2.91
CA ALA A 139 5.53 -21.77 1.68
C ALA A 139 4.99 -21.09 0.40
N VAL A 140 3.85 -20.42 0.49
CA VAL A 140 3.23 -19.69 -0.63
C VAL A 140 3.33 -18.16 -0.46
N ALA A 141 4.14 -17.69 0.48
CA ALA A 141 4.51 -16.28 0.61
C ALA A 141 5.82 -16.04 -0.15
N CYS A 142 5.77 -15.28 -1.25
CA CYS A 142 6.91 -15.18 -2.18
C CYS A 142 8.16 -14.54 -1.56
N CYS A 143 7.98 -13.55 -0.71
CA CYS A 143 9.01 -12.56 -0.39
C CYS A 143 9.04 -12.25 1.11
N ASP A 144 9.22 -13.28 1.95
CA ASP A 144 9.01 -13.26 3.39
C ASP A 144 7.50 -13.19 3.76
N VAL A 145 7.21 -13.32 5.03
CA VAL A 145 5.86 -13.44 5.59
C VAL A 145 5.33 -12.12 6.13
N VAL A 146 5.56 -11.05 5.41
CA VAL A 146 5.28 -9.66 5.82
C VAL A 146 3.78 -9.38 6.00
N ASN A 147 3.50 -8.35 6.79
CA ASN A 147 2.18 -7.72 6.90
C ASN A 147 2.37 -6.20 6.93
N ARG A 148 1.57 -5.46 6.15
CA ARG A 148 1.74 -4.01 5.96
C ARG A 148 0.92 -3.16 6.90
N GLY A 149 0.10 -3.76 7.78
CA GLY A 149 -0.54 -2.95 8.81
C GLY A 149 -1.99 -3.25 9.11
N LEU A 150 -2.50 -2.40 9.98
CA LEU A 150 -3.85 -2.41 10.50
C LEU A 150 -4.65 -1.26 9.92
N ALA A 151 -5.97 -1.35 10.00
CA ALA A 151 -6.87 -0.22 9.82
C ALA A 151 -7.78 -0.07 11.05
N TYR A 152 -8.18 1.16 11.34
CA TYR A 152 -9.11 1.50 12.42
C TYR A 152 -10.41 2.07 11.84
N GLY A 153 -11.53 1.80 12.48
CA GLY A 153 -12.81 2.45 12.19
C GLY A 153 -13.91 1.97 13.11
N ASP A 154 -14.74 2.88 13.58
CA ASP A 154 -15.92 2.59 14.42
C ASP A 154 -15.60 1.68 15.62
N GLY A 155 -14.51 2.00 16.35
CA GLY A 155 -14.08 1.23 17.51
C GLY A 155 -13.59 -0.19 17.20
N LYS A 156 -13.20 -0.46 15.95
CA LYS A 156 -12.69 -1.76 15.49
C LYS A 156 -11.30 -1.64 14.90
N ILE A 157 -10.52 -2.70 15.05
CA ILE A 157 -9.25 -2.90 14.33
C ILE A 157 -9.48 -3.96 13.27
N PHE A 158 -9.13 -3.64 12.03
CA PHE A 158 -9.17 -4.56 10.91
C PHE A 158 -7.75 -4.97 10.54
N LYS A 159 -7.57 -6.25 10.27
CA LYS A 159 -6.28 -6.84 9.92
C LYS A 159 -6.43 -7.94 8.89
N THR A 160 -5.41 -8.11 8.08
CA THR A 160 -5.25 -9.27 7.22
C THR A 160 -4.38 -10.33 7.91
N GLN A 161 -4.60 -11.59 7.57
CA GLN A 161 -3.79 -12.73 8.00
C GLN A 161 -3.22 -13.43 6.77
N LEU A 162 -2.02 -13.96 6.89
CA LEU A 162 -1.33 -14.61 5.76
C LEU A 162 -2.13 -15.81 5.21
N ASP A 163 -2.94 -16.44 6.05
CA ASP A 163 -3.84 -17.55 5.69
C ASP A 163 -5.07 -17.14 4.86
N GLY A 164 -5.10 -15.91 4.36
CA GLY A 164 -6.14 -15.43 3.45
C GLY A 164 -7.38 -14.83 4.13
N HIS A 165 -7.35 -14.61 5.45
CA HIS A 165 -8.49 -14.05 6.16
C HIS A 165 -8.37 -12.54 6.40
N ILE A 166 -9.50 -11.85 6.30
CA ILE A 166 -9.72 -10.51 6.87
C ILE A 166 -10.48 -10.64 8.19
N VAL A 167 -10.02 -9.94 9.23
CA VAL A 167 -10.54 -10.07 10.59
C VAL A 167 -10.82 -8.69 11.16
N ALA A 168 -11.96 -8.56 11.87
CA ALA A 168 -12.28 -7.40 12.69
C ALA A 168 -12.16 -7.77 14.17
N LEU A 169 -11.44 -6.94 14.91
CA LEU A 169 -11.28 -7.01 16.36
C LEU A 169 -11.97 -5.81 17.02
N ASP A 170 -12.54 -6.01 18.18
CA ASP A 170 -12.93 -4.90 19.05
C ASP A 170 -11.68 -4.15 19.51
N ALA A 171 -11.61 -2.85 19.26
CA ALA A 171 -10.41 -2.06 19.51
C ALA A 171 -10.04 -1.94 21.00
N LYS A 172 -11.01 -2.07 21.91
CA LYS A 172 -10.79 -1.97 23.37
C LYS A 172 -10.35 -3.29 23.98
N THR A 173 -10.84 -4.42 23.46
CA THR A 173 -10.70 -5.73 24.11
C THR A 173 -9.87 -6.73 23.30
N GLY A 174 -9.62 -6.48 22.01
CA GLY A 174 -8.98 -7.43 21.10
C GLY A 174 -9.83 -8.64 20.72
N LYS A 175 -11.10 -8.69 21.16
CA LYS A 175 -12.01 -9.78 20.84
C LYS A 175 -12.33 -9.79 19.35
N GLU A 176 -12.25 -10.96 18.72
CA GLU A 176 -12.68 -11.16 17.34
C GLU A 176 -14.20 -10.95 17.22
N LEU A 177 -14.61 -10.05 16.34
CA LEU A 177 -16.00 -9.72 16.05
C LEU A 177 -16.51 -10.50 14.84
N TRP A 178 -15.68 -10.60 13.80
CA TRP A 178 -15.93 -11.43 12.63
C TRP A 178 -14.61 -11.74 11.90
N LYS A 179 -14.62 -12.84 11.16
CA LYS A 179 -13.50 -13.32 10.32
C LYS A 179 -14.07 -13.84 9.00
N MET A 180 -13.52 -13.38 7.86
CA MET A 180 -13.96 -13.77 6.52
C MET A 180 -12.78 -14.25 5.70
N GLU A 181 -12.97 -15.33 4.96
CA GLU A 181 -12.01 -15.79 3.95
C GLU A 181 -12.07 -14.88 2.73
N ASN A 182 -10.94 -14.29 2.35
CA ASN A 182 -10.79 -13.48 1.14
C ASN A 182 -9.98 -14.22 0.07
N SER A 183 -9.00 -15.01 0.49
CA SER A 183 -8.01 -15.66 -0.36
C SER A 183 -7.77 -17.10 0.07
N ASP A 184 -7.44 -17.98 -0.90
CA ASP A 184 -7.14 -19.39 -0.64
C ASP A 184 -5.63 -19.66 -0.83
N PRO A 185 -4.86 -19.91 0.25
CA PRO A 185 -3.44 -20.23 0.17
C PRO A 185 -3.13 -21.53 -0.60
N LYS A 186 -4.09 -22.45 -0.74
CA LYS A 186 -3.89 -23.68 -1.50
C LYS A 186 -3.60 -23.44 -2.98
N VAL A 187 -4.09 -22.32 -3.51
CA VAL A 187 -3.79 -21.88 -4.88
C VAL A 187 -2.72 -20.78 -4.93
N GLY A 188 -2.09 -20.47 -3.79
CA GLY A 188 -1.06 -19.45 -3.70
C GLY A 188 -1.56 -18.04 -3.38
N SER A 189 -2.86 -17.87 -3.10
CA SER A 189 -3.43 -16.56 -2.78
C SER A 189 -3.33 -16.27 -1.28
N THR A 190 -2.59 -15.24 -0.92
CA THR A 190 -2.36 -14.81 0.48
C THR A 190 -2.75 -13.35 0.68
N LEU A 191 -2.69 -12.87 1.94
CA LEU A 191 -2.94 -11.47 2.28
C LEU A 191 -1.75 -10.89 3.06
N THR A 192 -1.11 -9.87 2.48
CA THR A 192 0.06 -9.19 3.07
C THR A 192 -0.15 -7.68 3.21
N GLN A 193 -1.22 -7.12 2.64
CA GLN A 193 -1.51 -5.70 2.65
C GLN A 193 -2.20 -5.25 3.94
N ALA A 194 -2.12 -3.95 4.23
CA ALA A 194 -3.02 -3.31 5.18
C ALA A 194 -4.40 -3.12 4.55
N PRO A 195 -5.50 -3.41 5.25
CA PRO A 195 -6.83 -3.04 4.77
C PRO A 195 -7.03 -1.51 4.84
N MET A 196 -7.96 -0.98 4.04
CA MET A 196 -8.40 0.41 4.15
C MET A 196 -9.85 0.47 4.61
N VAL A 197 -10.12 1.23 5.68
CA VAL A 197 -11.49 1.58 6.08
C VAL A 197 -11.91 2.83 5.33
N VAL A 198 -13.05 2.74 4.62
CA VAL A 198 -13.63 3.85 3.88
C VAL A 198 -15.14 3.76 3.90
N GLU A 199 -15.82 4.85 4.25
CA GLU A 199 -17.26 4.87 4.52
C GLU A 199 -17.65 3.77 5.55
N ASP A 200 -18.52 2.84 5.21
CA ASP A 200 -18.91 1.70 6.06
C ASP A 200 -18.27 0.38 5.61
N MET A 201 -17.19 0.46 4.85
CA MET A 201 -16.53 -0.69 4.23
C MET A 201 -15.07 -0.84 4.65
N VAL A 202 -14.59 -2.05 4.51
CA VAL A 202 -13.18 -2.45 4.61
C VAL A 202 -12.74 -2.99 3.25
N ILE A 203 -11.74 -2.37 2.66
CA ILE A 203 -11.20 -2.75 1.35
C ILE A 203 -9.95 -3.59 1.55
N VAL A 204 -9.85 -4.69 0.81
CA VAL A 204 -8.71 -5.60 0.83
C VAL A 204 -8.48 -6.20 -0.56
N GLY A 205 -7.23 -6.39 -0.95
CA GLY A 205 -6.86 -7.00 -2.22
C GLY A 205 -6.46 -8.47 -2.09
N SER A 206 -5.48 -8.89 -2.88
CA SER A 206 -4.89 -10.23 -2.88
C SER A 206 -3.42 -10.18 -3.24
N SER A 207 -2.64 -11.18 -2.82
CA SER A 207 -1.25 -11.41 -3.21
C SER A 207 -1.12 -12.75 -3.95
N GLY A 208 0.02 -13.02 -4.60
CA GLY A 208 0.32 -14.32 -5.20
C GLY A 208 0.39 -14.32 -6.72
N ALA A 209 0.67 -13.19 -7.38
CA ALA A 209 0.89 -13.16 -8.83
C ALA A 209 1.98 -14.15 -9.26
N GLU A 210 3.04 -14.29 -8.47
CA GLU A 210 4.15 -15.22 -8.67
C GLU A 210 3.74 -16.70 -8.60
N LEU A 211 2.49 -16.97 -8.18
CA LEU A 211 1.88 -18.31 -8.16
C LEU A 211 0.69 -18.41 -9.14
N GLY A 212 0.57 -17.44 -10.07
CA GLY A 212 -0.51 -17.41 -11.06
C GLY A 212 -1.88 -17.03 -10.48
N VAL A 213 -1.93 -16.33 -9.37
CA VAL A 213 -3.19 -15.85 -8.78
C VAL A 213 -3.75 -14.72 -9.63
N ARG A 214 -4.98 -14.86 -10.07
CA ARG A 214 -5.74 -13.77 -10.69
C ARG A 214 -6.11 -12.73 -9.64
N GLY A 215 -5.58 -11.52 -9.79
CA GLY A 215 -5.71 -10.44 -8.80
C GLY A 215 -7.11 -9.85 -8.71
N TYR A 216 -7.49 -9.43 -7.51
CA TYR A 216 -8.77 -8.78 -7.22
C TYR A 216 -8.70 -7.86 -6.00
N VAL A 217 -9.68 -6.98 -5.88
CA VAL A 217 -9.95 -6.15 -4.71
C VAL A 217 -11.38 -6.42 -4.25
N THR A 218 -11.58 -6.56 -2.94
CA THR A 218 -12.88 -6.87 -2.32
C THR A 218 -13.24 -5.79 -1.30
N ALA A 219 -14.50 -5.39 -1.28
CA ALA A 219 -15.08 -4.58 -0.22
C ALA A 219 -15.95 -5.44 0.68
N TYR A 220 -15.71 -5.33 1.99
CA TYR A 220 -16.52 -5.95 3.02
C TYR A 220 -17.23 -4.89 3.85
N ARG A 221 -18.47 -5.14 4.25
CA ARG A 221 -19.16 -4.27 5.17
C ARG A 221 -18.50 -4.33 6.57
N MET A 222 -18.13 -3.18 7.09
CA MET A 222 -17.37 -3.03 8.34
C MET A 222 -18.09 -3.64 9.54
N LYS A 223 -19.46 -3.60 9.56
CA LYS A 223 -20.28 -4.07 10.67
C LYS A 223 -20.22 -5.58 10.88
N ASP A 224 -20.27 -6.37 9.81
CA ASP A 224 -20.51 -7.83 9.87
C ASP A 224 -19.66 -8.65 8.89
N GLY A 225 -18.77 -8.03 8.16
CA GLY A 225 -17.87 -8.71 7.23
C GLY A 225 -18.54 -9.24 5.95
N LYS A 226 -19.80 -8.91 5.67
CA LYS A 226 -20.42 -9.34 4.41
C LYS A 226 -19.76 -8.67 3.23
N GLN A 227 -19.42 -9.47 2.21
CA GLN A 227 -18.90 -8.95 0.95
C GLN A 227 -19.94 -8.05 0.27
N VAL A 228 -19.52 -6.85 -0.11
CA VAL A 228 -20.33 -5.86 -0.84
C VAL A 228 -20.10 -6.00 -2.34
N TRP A 229 -18.84 -6.00 -2.75
CA TRP A 229 -18.42 -6.21 -4.13
C TRP A 229 -17.01 -6.82 -4.18
N ARG A 230 -16.68 -7.46 -5.31
CA ARG A 230 -15.34 -7.88 -5.68
C ARG A 230 -15.11 -7.51 -7.13
N ALA A 231 -13.91 -7.02 -7.45
CA ALA A 231 -13.53 -6.68 -8.81
C ALA A 231 -12.13 -7.21 -9.13
N TYR A 232 -12.00 -7.91 -10.25
CA TYR A 232 -10.75 -8.48 -10.71
C TYR A 232 -9.93 -7.47 -11.52
N ALA A 233 -8.64 -7.75 -11.71
CA ALA A 233 -7.75 -6.93 -12.53
C ALA A 233 -7.70 -7.39 -13.99
N THR A 234 -8.03 -8.65 -14.27
CA THR A 234 -7.99 -9.29 -15.60
C THR A 234 -9.31 -10.02 -15.87
N GLY A 235 -9.63 -10.31 -17.14
CA GLY A 235 -10.80 -11.08 -17.52
C GLY A 235 -11.95 -10.25 -18.11
N PRO A 236 -13.19 -10.79 -18.15
CA PRO A 236 -14.36 -10.11 -18.71
C PRO A 236 -14.71 -8.81 -17.98
N ASP A 237 -15.33 -7.87 -18.67
CA ASP A 237 -15.68 -6.55 -18.15
C ASP A 237 -16.58 -6.60 -16.90
N GLU A 238 -17.44 -7.61 -16.82
CA GLU A 238 -18.33 -7.87 -15.68
C GLU A 238 -17.51 -8.19 -14.41
N ASP A 239 -16.47 -9.00 -14.55
CA ASP A 239 -15.56 -9.35 -13.45
C ASP A 239 -14.72 -8.16 -13.03
N LEU A 240 -14.33 -7.29 -13.98
CA LEU A 240 -13.59 -6.07 -13.70
C LEU A 240 -14.48 -4.99 -13.10
N ASN A 241 -15.81 -5.14 -13.18
CA ASN A 241 -16.81 -4.18 -12.73
C ASN A 241 -16.56 -2.77 -13.31
N LEU A 242 -16.52 -2.69 -14.66
CA LEU A 242 -16.29 -1.44 -15.36
C LEU A 242 -17.54 -0.55 -15.37
N ALA A 243 -17.37 0.76 -15.19
CA ALA A 243 -18.44 1.73 -15.38
C ALA A 243 -18.80 1.86 -16.89
N ASP A 244 -19.99 2.37 -17.17
CA ASP A 244 -20.42 2.56 -18.56
C ASP A 244 -19.54 3.55 -19.31
N ASP A 245 -19.05 4.57 -18.60
CA ASP A 245 -18.16 5.62 -19.06
C ASP A 245 -16.66 5.33 -18.81
N PHE A 246 -16.28 4.05 -18.61
CA PHE A 246 -14.91 3.65 -18.36
C PHE A 246 -13.93 4.18 -19.42
N ASN A 247 -12.88 4.91 -18.98
CA ASN A 247 -11.86 5.54 -19.82
C ASN A 247 -12.38 6.46 -20.93
N MET A 248 -13.60 6.97 -20.82
CA MET A 248 -14.16 7.87 -21.85
C MET A 248 -13.40 9.19 -21.95
N ALA A 249 -12.79 9.66 -20.86
CA ALA A 249 -11.98 10.90 -20.87
C ALA A 249 -10.68 10.75 -21.69
N ASN A 250 -10.18 9.53 -21.85
CA ASN A 250 -9.02 9.24 -22.69
C ASN A 250 -9.14 7.84 -23.32
N PRO A 251 -9.79 7.72 -24.49
CA PRO A 251 -9.98 6.43 -25.17
C PRO A 251 -8.68 5.73 -25.59
N HIS A 252 -7.56 6.46 -25.71
CA HIS A 252 -6.25 5.88 -26.04
C HIS A 252 -5.73 4.92 -24.97
N TYR A 253 -6.16 5.05 -23.71
CA TYR A 253 -5.80 4.10 -22.66
C TYR A 253 -6.47 2.74 -22.81
N GLY A 254 -7.50 2.67 -23.66
CA GLY A 254 -8.29 1.48 -23.93
C GLY A 254 -9.61 1.49 -23.17
N GLN A 255 -10.58 0.77 -23.72
CA GLN A 255 -11.95 0.69 -23.22
C GLN A 255 -12.34 -0.74 -22.87
N LYS A 256 -13.60 -1.09 -23.00
CA LYS A 256 -14.17 -2.40 -22.66
C LYS A 256 -13.62 -3.53 -23.55
N GLY A 257 -13.70 -4.78 -23.05
CA GLY A 257 -13.27 -5.99 -23.73
C GLY A 257 -11.77 -6.30 -23.67
N LEU A 258 -10.95 -5.39 -23.13
CA LEU A 258 -9.49 -5.52 -23.17
C LEU A 258 -8.91 -6.43 -22.08
N GLY A 259 -9.66 -6.68 -21.02
CA GLY A 259 -9.24 -7.59 -19.95
C GLY A 259 -9.11 -9.06 -20.38
N THR A 260 -9.69 -9.42 -21.53
CA THR A 260 -9.56 -10.74 -22.18
C THR A 260 -8.83 -10.65 -23.51
N SER A 261 -9.19 -9.70 -24.39
CA SER A 261 -8.68 -9.66 -25.77
C SER A 261 -7.19 -9.28 -25.89
N THR A 262 -6.57 -8.78 -24.83
CA THR A 262 -5.13 -8.49 -24.77
C THR A 262 -4.32 -9.64 -24.15
N TRP A 263 -4.91 -10.81 -24.05
CA TRP A 263 -4.30 -12.05 -23.55
C TRP A 263 -4.45 -13.14 -24.59
N GLU A 264 -3.51 -14.08 -24.63
CA GLU A 264 -3.64 -15.27 -25.44
C GLU A 264 -4.56 -16.28 -24.76
N GLY A 265 -5.64 -16.66 -25.43
CA GLY A 265 -6.61 -17.64 -24.91
C GLY A 265 -7.11 -17.29 -23.51
N ASP A 266 -6.95 -18.25 -22.61
CA ASP A 266 -7.41 -18.16 -21.20
C ASP A 266 -6.30 -17.74 -20.21
N ALA A 267 -5.15 -17.26 -20.69
CA ALA A 267 -4.01 -16.90 -19.81
C ALA A 267 -4.39 -15.85 -18.76
N TRP A 268 -5.38 -15.00 -19.01
CA TRP A 268 -5.90 -14.03 -18.04
C TRP A 268 -6.44 -14.67 -16.75
N LYS A 269 -6.84 -15.97 -16.76
CA LYS A 269 -7.36 -16.70 -15.60
C LYS A 269 -6.30 -16.94 -14.52
N ILE A 270 -5.03 -16.97 -14.93
CA ILE A 270 -3.86 -17.11 -14.07
C ILE A 270 -2.91 -15.90 -14.23
N GLY A 271 -3.47 -14.78 -14.69
CA GLY A 271 -2.74 -13.66 -15.27
C GLY A 271 -2.13 -12.67 -14.27
N GLY A 272 -2.16 -12.91 -12.97
CA GLY A 272 -1.62 -11.96 -12.00
C GLY A 272 -2.51 -10.72 -11.81
N GLY A 273 -1.89 -9.54 -11.72
CA GLY A 273 -2.61 -8.29 -11.46
C GLY A 273 -3.08 -8.15 -10.00
N THR A 274 -2.41 -8.82 -9.06
CA THR A 274 -2.78 -8.80 -7.64
C THR A 274 -2.59 -7.41 -7.04
N ASN A 275 -3.38 -7.07 -6.03
CA ASN A 275 -3.29 -5.83 -5.28
C ASN A 275 -2.90 -6.13 -3.82
N TRP A 276 -1.61 -5.99 -3.53
CA TRP A 276 -1.05 -6.19 -2.20
C TRP A 276 -0.46 -4.90 -1.60
N GLY A 277 -0.63 -3.77 -2.29
CA GLY A 277 -0.13 -2.46 -1.91
C GLY A 277 -1.15 -1.59 -1.19
N TRP A 278 -1.19 -0.32 -1.53
CA TRP A 278 -1.86 0.73 -0.79
C TRP A 278 -3.07 1.30 -1.51
N TYR A 279 -3.94 1.98 -0.76
CA TYR A 279 -5.15 2.62 -1.26
C TYR A 279 -5.19 4.07 -0.80
N ALA A 280 -5.43 5.00 -1.72
CA ALA A 280 -5.81 6.38 -1.42
C ALA A 280 -7.29 6.62 -1.74
N TYR A 281 -7.91 7.63 -1.14
CA TYR A 281 -9.33 7.92 -1.33
C TYR A 281 -9.60 9.42 -1.38
N ASP A 282 -10.36 9.85 -2.39
CA ASP A 282 -10.88 11.21 -2.47
C ASP A 282 -12.36 11.21 -2.04
N PRO A 283 -12.69 11.78 -0.86
CA PRO A 283 -14.06 11.80 -0.34
C PRO A 283 -15.01 12.67 -1.16
N ASP A 284 -14.51 13.69 -1.88
CA ASP A 284 -15.32 14.57 -2.72
C ASP A 284 -15.72 13.87 -4.01
N LEU A 285 -14.78 13.14 -4.63
CA LEU A 285 -15.00 12.37 -5.84
C LEU A 285 -15.61 10.99 -5.57
N LYS A 286 -15.52 10.50 -4.32
CA LYS A 286 -15.89 9.15 -3.88
C LYS A 286 -15.13 8.06 -4.64
N LEU A 287 -13.92 8.38 -5.09
CA LEU A 287 -13.04 7.48 -5.81
C LEU A 287 -11.92 7.01 -4.90
N MET A 288 -11.70 5.70 -4.89
CA MET A 288 -10.48 5.11 -4.36
C MET A 288 -9.50 4.84 -5.49
N TYR A 289 -8.20 4.97 -5.16
CA TYR A 289 -7.11 4.75 -6.10
C TYR A 289 -6.18 3.67 -5.58
N TYR A 290 -5.77 2.78 -6.47
CA TYR A 290 -4.86 1.68 -6.15
C TYR A 290 -4.17 1.15 -7.41
N GLY A 291 -3.07 0.40 -7.22
CA GLY A 291 -2.38 -0.27 -8.33
C GLY A 291 -2.80 -1.74 -8.48
N SER A 292 -2.82 -2.26 -9.70
CA SER A 292 -2.74 -3.68 -9.97
C SER A 292 -1.30 -4.07 -10.31
N GLY A 293 -0.88 -5.25 -9.84
CA GLY A 293 0.47 -5.76 -9.94
C GLY A 293 0.83 -6.31 -11.31
N ASN A 294 1.98 -6.98 -11.33
CA ASN A 294 2.56 -7.60 -12.51
C ASN A 294 1.66 -8.67 -13.13
N PRO A 295 1.76 -8.90 -14.45
CA PRO A 295 1.20 -10.10 -15.07
C PRO A 295 1.99 -11.35 -14.67
N ALA A 296 1.35 -12.53 -14.75
CA ALA A 296 1.95 -13.84 -14.51
C ALA A 296 1.89 -14.72 -15.77
N PRO A 297 2.95 -15.55 -16.00
CA PRO A 297 4.24 -15.55 -15.32
C PRO A 297 5.10 -14.34 -15.66
N TRP A 298 6.28 -14.21 -15.04
CA TRP A 298 7.22 -13.13 -15.38
C TRP A 298 7.80 -13.29 -16.79
N ASN A 299 7.99 -14.54 -17.25
CA ASN A 299 8.37 -14.81 -18.63
C ASN A 299 7.28 -14.31 -19.60
N GLU A 300 7.56 -13.22 -20.27
CA GLU A 300 6.65 -12.50 -21.17
C GLU A 300 6.22 -13.33 -22.38
N THR A 301 7.12 -14.19 -22.88
CA THR A 301 6.86 -15.07 -24.05
C THR A 301 5.67 -16.01 -23.81
N MET A 302 5.36 -16.34 -22.55
CA MET A 302 4.24 -17.22 -22.18
C MET A 302 2.87 -16.50 -22.13
N ARG A 303 2.83 -15.18 -22.33
CA ARG A 303 1.62 -14.35 -22.24
C ARG A 303 1.63 -13.19 -23.24
N PRO A 304 1.65 -13.46 -24.55
CA PRO A 304 1.64 -12.40 -25.56
C PRO A 304 0.49 -11.40 -25.36
N GLY A 305 0.69 -10.15 -25.82
CA GLY A 305 -0.27 -9.06 -25.75
C GLY A 305 -0.01 -8.09 -24.59
N ASP A 306 -0.81 -7.03 -24.50
CA ASP A 306 -0.64 -5.95 -23.50
C ASP A 306 -0.95 -6.38 -22.05
N ASN A 307 -1.62 -7.52 -21.87
CA ASN A 307 -2.02 -8.10 -20.58
C ASN A 307 -2.81 -7.12 -19.70
N LYS A 308 -3.79 -6.46 -20.29
CA LYS A 308 -4.67 -5.54 -19.54
C LYS A 308 -5.56 -6.30 -18.56
N TRP A 309 -5.77 -5.78 -17.34
CA TRP A 309 -5.30 -4.52 -16.80
C TRP A 309 -4.32 -4.76 -15.64
N THR A 310 -3.30 -5.56 -15.88
CA THR A 310 -2.13 -5.60 -14.99
C THR A 310 -1.34 -4.31 -15.12
N MET A 311 -0.47 -4.00 -14.16
CA MET A 311 0.37 -2.80 -14.16
C MET A 311 -0.41 -1.49 -14.28
N ALA A 312 -1.65 -1.44 -13.78
CA ALA A 312 -2.53 -0.29 -13.94
C ALA A 312 -2.78 0.46 -12.63
N ILE A 313 -2.96 1.77 -12.72
CA ILE A 313 -3.56 2.60 -11.67
C ILE A 313 -5.05 2.66 -11.95
N TRP A 314 -5.87 2.32 -10.95
CA TRP A 314 -7.32 2.33 -11.02
C TRP A 314 -7.91 3.50 -10.26
N GLY A 315 -8.93 4.13 -10.82
CA GLY A 315 -9.87 5.00 -10.12
C GLY A 315 -11.25 4.35 -10.07
N ARG A 316 -11.71 3.99 -8.87
CA ARG A 316 -12.91 3.18 -8.68
C ARG A 316 -13.86 3.81 -7.68
N ASP A 317 -15.14 3.87 -8.02
CA ASP A 317 -16.20 4.27 -7.07
C ASP A 317 -16.23 3.28 -5.90
N VAL A 318 -16.04 3.79 -4.70
CA VAL A 318 -15.85 2.93 -3.52
C VAL A 318 -17.14 2.19 -3.13
N LYS A 319 -18.29 2.80 -3.35
CA LYS A 319 -19.59 2.25 -2.93
C LYS A 319 -20.06 1.12 -3.84
N THR A 320 -19.90 1.30 -5.15
CA THR A 320 -20.38 0.34 -6.16
C THR A 320 -19.30 -0.62 -6.64
N GLY A 321 -18.04 -0.29 -6.40
CA GLY A 321 -16.90 -0.98 -6.97
C GLY A 321 -16.70 -0.74 -8.47
N LYS A 322 -17.45 0.14 -9.13
CA LYS A 322 -17.32 0.42 -10.57
C LYS A 322 -16.07 1.22 -10.88
N ALA A 323 -15.23 0.72 -11.78
CA ALA A 323 -14.05 1.42 -12.25
C ALA A 323 -14.41 2.54 -13.23
N LYS A 324 -13.99 3.77 -12.92
CA LYS A 324 -14.13 4.95 -13.78
C LYS A 324 -13.02 5.03 -14.82
N PHE A 325 -11.81 4.69 -14.40
CA PHE A 325 -10.65 4.63 -15.28
C PHE A 325 -9.64 3.60 -14.81
N ALA A 326 -8.81 3.17 -15.74
CA ALA A 326 -7.55 2.47 -15.48
C ALA A 326 -6.47 3.00 -16.44
N PHE A 327 -5.32 3.33 -15.89
CA PHE A 327 -4.15 3.77 -16.63
C PHE A 327 -3.05 2.70 -16.52
N GLN A 328 -2.78 1.98 -17.62
CA GLN A 328 -1.74 0.96 -17.65
C GLN A 328 -0.37 1.58 -17.86
N LYS A 329 0.50 1.46 -16.87
CA LYS A 329 1.84 2.08 -16.83
C LYS A 329 2.85 1.37 -17.71
N THR A 330 2.83 0.04 -17.69
CA THR A 330 3.74 -0.83 -18.44
C THR A 330 2.93 -1.91 -19.15
N PRO A 331 2.40 -1.65 -20.38
CA PRO A 331 1.79 -2.68 -21.19
C PRO A 331 2.79 -3.81 -21.42
N HIS A 332 2.38 -5.08 -21.43
CA HIS A 332 3.26 -6.23 -21.63
C HIS A 332 4.54 -6.15 -20.75
N ASP A 333 4.36 -6.06 -19.45
CA ASP A 333 5.49 -5.96 -18.52
C ASP A 333 6.41 -7.19 -18.63
N GLU A 334 7.69 -6.94 -18.89
CA GLU A 334 8.73 -7.95 -19.10
C GLU A 334 9.65 -8.13 -17.87
N TRP A 335 9.45 -7.34 -16.80
CA TRP A 335 10.45 -7.13 -15.76
C TRP A 335 9.93 -7.28 -14.33
N ASP A 336 8.66 -7.66 -14.15
CA ASP A 336 8.00 -7.74 -12.83
C ASP A 336 7.90 -6.37 -12.12
N TYR A 337 7.49 -5.33 -12.81
CA TYR A 337 7.37 -4.00 -12.19
C TYR A 337 6.06 -3.79 -11.42
N ALA A 338 5.52 -4.79 -10.76
CA ALA A 338 4.27 -4.80 -9.98
C ALA A 338 3.83 -3.44 -9.43
N GLY A 339 3.00 -2.72 -10.11
CA GLY A 339 2.65 -1.32 -9.88
C GLY A 339 1.67 -1.02 -8.75
N VAL A 340 1.83 -1.61 -7.56
CA VAL A 340 0.95 -1.48 -6.39
C VAL A 340 1.49 -0.50 -5.33
N ASN A 341 2.50 0.27 -5.69
CA ASN A 341 3.26 1.19 -4.84
C ASN A 341 2.36 2.29 -4.25
N TRP A 342 2.96 3.11 -3.39
CA TRP A 342 2.31 4.25 -2.78
C TRP A 342 1.65 5.19 -3.82
N ILE A 343 0.49 5.71 -3.46
CA ILE A 343 -0.27 6.72 -4.20
C ILE A 343 -0.54 7.89 -3.26
N GLY A 344 -0.05 9.08 -3.61
CA GLY A 344 -0.31 10.30 -2.86
C GLY A 344 -1.22 11.25 -3.62
N LEU A 345 -2.21 11.84 -2.92
CA LEU A 345 -3.13 12.80 -3.50
C LEU A 345 -2.75 14.23 -3.11
N SER A 346 -2.79 15.14 -4.07
CA SER A 346 -2.54 16.56 -3.84
C SER A 346 -3.39 17.44 -4.75
N GLU A 347 -3.49 18.72 -4.41
CA GLU A 347 -4.02 19.74 -5.30
C GLU A 347 -2.93 20.77 -5.54
N GLN A 348 -2.52 20.95 -6.78
CA GLN A 348 -1.43 21.84 -7.14
C GLN A 348 -1.74 22.59 -8.44
N VAL A 349 -1.07 23.72 -8.64
CA VAL A 349 -1.08 24.44 -9.92
C VAL A 349 0.05 23.87 -10.79
N VAL A 350 -0.31 23.15 -11.84
CA VAL A 350 0.60 22.59 -12.83
C VAL A 350 0.23 23.14 -14.21
N ASP A 351 1.22 23.67 -14.94
CA ASP A 351 1.02 24.31 -16.25
C ASP A 351 -0.07 25.41 -16.23
N GLY A 352 -0.10 26.20 -15.13
CA GLY A 352 -1.02 27.32 -14.95
C GLY A 352 -2.47 26.91 -14.58
N LYS A 353 -2.75 25.63 -14.38
CA LYS A 353 -4.07 25.11 -14.00
C LYS A 353 -4.03 24.45 -12.63
N LYS A 354 -4.99 24.80 -11.76
CA LYS A 354 -5.21 24.04 -10.52
C LYS A 354 -5.80 22.69 -10.86
N GLN A 355 -5.14 21.61 -10.42
CA GLN A 355 -5.52 20.23 -10.74
C GLN A 355 -5.57 19.38 -9.47
N LYS A 356 -6.50 18.45 -9.44
CA LYS A 356 -6.54 17.36 -8.47
C LYS A 356 -5.62 16.26 -8.98
N LEU A 357 -4.49 16.06 -8.30
CA LEU A 357 -3.42 15.17 -8.74
C LEU A 357 -3.34 13.89 -7.91
N LEU A 358 -2.92 12.84 -8.58
CA LEU A 358 -2.47 11.58 -8.02
C LEU A 358 -1.02 11.41 -8.45
N THR A 359 -0.10 11.26 -7.49
CA THR A 359 1.32 10.99 -7.77
C THR A 359 1.67 9.57 -7.35
N HIS A 360 2.35 8.84 -8.22
CA HIS A 360 2.69 7.43 -8.06
C HIS A 360 4.09 7.14 -8.59
N PRO A 361 5.11 7.06 -7.72
CA PRO A 361 6.42 6.52 -8.10
C PRO A 361 6.30 5.01 -8.26
N ASP A 362 6.74 4.49 -9.41
CA ASP A 362 6.55 3.10 -9.77
C ASP A 362 7.86 2.29 -9.78
N ARG A 363 7.73 0.95 -9.69
CA ARG A 363 8.90 0.05 -9.81
C ARG A 363 9.66 0.25 -11.11
N ASN A 364 8.97 0.55 -12.20
CA ASN A 364 9.57 0.79 -13.51
C ASN A 364 10.48 2.03 -13.59
N GLY A 365 10.65 2.74 -12.48
CA GLY A 365 11.51 3.89 -12.36
C GLY A 365 10.93 5.21 -12.88
N ILE A 366 9.62 5.26 -13.07
CA ILE A 366 8.91 6.48 -13.48
C ILE A 366 8.05 7.00 -12.30
N VAL A 367 8.06 8.31 -12.09
CA VAL A 367 7.07 9.01 -11.26
C VAL A 367 5.92 9.42 -12.16
N TYR A 368 4.78 8.79 -12.01
CA TYR A 368 3.55 9.17 -12.70
C TYR A 368 2.79 10.21 -11.91
N THR A 369 2.28 11.22 -12.60
CA THR A 369 1.30 12.15 -12.05
C THR A 369 0.07 12.15 -12.97
N LEU A 370 -1.07 11.78 -12.41
CA LEU A 370 -2.35 11.75 -13.13
C LEU A 370 -3.30 12.82 -12.59
N ASN A 371 -4.18 13.31 -13.43
CA ASN A 371 -5.39 13.96 -12.96
C ASN A 371 -6.30 12.88 -12.35
N ARG A 372 -6.58 12.95 -11.04
CA ARG A 372 -7.29 11.90 -10.33
C ARG A 372 -8.81 11.88 -10.56
N GLU A 373 -9.36 12.91 -11.24
CA GLU A 373 -10.78 12.94 -11.62
C GLU A 373 -11.08 11.99 -12.79
N ASN A 374 -10.09 11.80 -13.68
CA ASN A 374 -10.31 11.10 -14.96
C ASN A 374 -9.17 10.19 -15.41
N GLY A 375 -8.08 10.09 -14.67
CA GLY A 375 -6.93 9.25 -14.98
C GLY A 375 -5.98 9.78 -16.06
N ASN A 376 -6.17 10.99 -16.57
CA ASN A 376 -5.31 11.56 -17.60
C ASN A 376 -3.90 11.81 -17.08
N LEU A 377 -2.90 11.39 -17.87
CA LEU A 377 -1.49 11.56 -17.56
C LEU A 377 -1.09 13.04 -17.65
N VAL A 378 -0.50 13.55 -16.58
CA VAL A 378 0.03 14.92 -16.48
C VAL A 378 1.54 14.93 -16.58
N ARG A 379 2.23 13.98 -15.89
CA ARG A 379 3.69 13.83 -15.90
C ARG A 379 4.08 12.34 -15.90
N ALA A 380 5.23 12.05 -16.53
CA ALA A 380 5.90 10.74 -16.48
C ALA A 380 7.41 10.99 -16.47
N ASP A 381 7.98 11.12 -15.28
CA ASP A 381 9.37 11.54 -15.09
C ASP A 381 10.23 10.39 -14.57
N LYS A 382 11.43 10.18 -15.13
CA LYS A 382 12.36 9.18 -14.61
C LYS A 382 12.76 9.52 -13.17
N ILE A 383 12.68 8.55 -12.26
CA ILE A 383 13.17 8.65 -10.88
C ILE A 383 14.69 8.93 -10.88
N ASP A 384 15.38 8.34 -11.84
CA ASP A 384 16.83 8.48 -12.01
C ASP A 384 17.21 8.35 -13.48
N PRO A 385 18.25 9.06 -13.96
CA PRO A 385 18.73 8.93 -15.34
C PRO A 385 19.17 7.52 -15.74
N SER A 386 19.54 6.66 -14.77
CA SER A 386 19.95 5.27 -15.03
C SER A 386 18.80 4.35 -15.46
N VAL A 387 17.53 4.77 -15.36
CA VAL A 387 16.41 4.04 -15.94
C VAL A 387 16.61 3.87 -17.44
N ASN A 388 16.85 2.62 -17.89
CA ASN A 388 17.23 2.31 -19.27
C ASN A 388 16.19 1.50 -20.06
N VAL A 389 15.25 0.85 -19.38
CA VAL A 389 14.16 0.07 -20.04
C VAL A 389 13.26 0.94 -20.92
N PHE A 390 13.24 2.25 -20.66
CA PHE A 390 12.48 3.23 -21.45
C PHE A 390 13.38 4.36 -21.94
N LYS A 391 13.33 4.64 -23.24
CA LYS A 391 13.94 5.85 -23.86
C LYS A 391 13.18 7.12 -23.49
N GLY A 392 11.86 7.01 -23.27
CA GLY A 392 10.98 8.11 -22.96
C GLY A 392 9.54 7.62 -22.77
N TYR A 393 8.60 8.55 -22.85
CA TYR A 393 7.18 8.28 -22.67
C TYR A 393 6.36 9.04 -23.73
N ASP A 394 5.47 8.34 -24.45
CA ASP A 394 4.49 8.98 -25.33
C ASP A 394 3.33 9.49 -24.47
N MET A 395 3.41 10.78 -24.13
CA MET A 395 2.43 11.43 -23.25
C MET A 395 1.02 11.47 -23.83
N ALA A 396 0.88 11.51 -25.16
CA ALA A 396 -0.43 11.55 -25.81
C ALA A 396 -1.14 10.20 -25.75
N LYS A 397 -0.40 9.11 -25.94
CA LYS A 397 -0.93 7.74 -25.86
C LYS A 397 -0.88 7.14 -24.46
N GLY A 398 -0.13 7.74 -23.55
CA GLY A 398 0.06 7.22 -22.19
C GLY A 398 0.84 5.90 -22.16
N VAL A 399 1.84 5.72 -23.01
CA VAL A 399 2.63 4.49 -23.09
C VAL A 399 4.14 4.78 -23.08
N PRO A 400 4.95 3.89 -22.47
CA PRO A 400 6.40 4.03 -22.50
C PRO A 400 6.96 3.73 -23.89
N ILE A 401 8.04 4.46 -24.25
CA ILE A 401 8.85 4.17 -25.43
C ILE A 401 9.98 3.25 -24.98
N ARG A 402 9.84 1.95 -25.21
CA ARG A 402 10.77 0.92 -24.77
C ARG A 402 12.14 1.04 -25.44
N ASP A 403 13.17 0.63 -24.71
CA ASP A 403 14.47 0.34 -25.29
C ASP A 403 14.58 -1.18 -25.53
N PRO A 404 14.61 -1.65 -26.80
CA PRO A 404 14.65 -3.07 -27.11
C PRO A 404 15.95 -3.77 -26.67
N GLU A 405 16.99 -3.03 -26.33
CA GLU A 405 18.25 -3.57 -25.79
C GLU A 405 18.02 -4.26 -24.43
N TYR A 406 17.08 -3.73 -23.63
CA TYR A 406 16.78 -4.23 -22.29
C TYR A 406 15.49 -5.08 -22.21
N SER A 407 14.91 -5.46 -23.37
CA SER A 407 13.80 -6.40 -23.43
C SER A 407 14.25 -7.81 -23.11
N THR A 408 13.42 -8.53 -22.36
CA THR A 408 13.63 -9.95 -22.10
C THR A 408 13.10 -10.80 -23.26
N ARG A 409 13.68 -11.97 -23.50
CA ARG A 409 13.23 -12.94 -24.50
C ARG A 409 13.89 -14.27 -24.27
N MET A 410 13.22 -15.33 -24.69
CA MET A 410 13.74 -16.69 -24.59
C MET A 410 15.14 -16.83 -25.24
N ASP A 411 15.94 -17.73 -24.67
CA ASP A 411 17.30 -18.04 -25.11
C ASP A 411 18.27 -16.83 -25.11
N HIS A 412 17.95 -15.84 -24.28
CA HIS A 412 18.77 -14.62 -24.17
C HIS A 412 18.90 -14.17 -22.71
N LEU A 413 20.16 -14.09 -22.23
CA LEU A 413 20.46 -13.44 -20.96
C LEU A 413 20.51 -11.92 -21.17
N ALA A 414 19.43 -11.22 -20.82
CA ALA A 414 19.39 -9.76 -20.83
C ALA A 414 20.19 -9.21 -19.63
N LYS A 415 21.15 -8.31 -19.87
CA LYS A 415 22.06 -7.76 -18.86
C LYS A 415 21.86 -6.27 -18.66
N GLY A 416 22.16 -5.81 -17.44
CA GLY A 416 22.20 -4.38 -17.14
C GLY A 416 20.83 -3.71 -17.14
N ILE A 417 19.75 -4.45 -16.90
CA ILE A 417 18.39 -3.90 -16.84
C ILE A 417 18.25 -3.02 -15.58
N CYS A 418 17.91 -1.76 -15.77
CA CYS A 418 17.70 -0.78 -14.71
C CYS A 418 16.35 -0.07 -14.88
N PRO A 419 15.45 -0.14 -13.88
CA PRO A 419 15.54 -0.81 -12.56
C PRO A 419 15.55 -2.35 -12.61
N SER A 420 15.89 -2.98 -11.47
CA SER A 420 15.61 -4.39 -11.26
C SER A 420 14.12 -4.66 -11.06
N ALA A 421 13.70 -5.91 -10.94
CA ALA A 421 12.34 -6.31 -10.59
C ALA A 421 11.87 -5.74 -9.22
N MET A 422 12.79 -5.48 -8.29
CA MET A 422 12.48 -4.74 -7.07
C MET A 422 12.03 -3.31 -7.33
N GLY A 423 12.38 -2.75 -8.49
CA GLY A 423 12.06 -1.38 -8.88
C GLY A 423 12.93 -0.33 -8.21
N TYR A 424 12.94 0.87 -8.77
CA TYR A 424 13.55 2.03 -8.10
C TYR A 424 12.65 2.58 -6.98
N HIS A 425 11.41 2.17 -6.93
CA HIS A 425 10.49 2.35 -5.80
C HIS A 425 9.74 1.04 -5.56
N ASN A 426 9.36 0.73 -4.32
CA ASN A 426 8.62 -0.49 -4.02
C ASN A 426 7.44 -0.18 -3.08
N GLN A 427 7.29 -0.92 -1.99
CA GLN A 427 6.15 -0.84 -1.08
C GLN A 427 6.20 0.35 -0.10
N GLY A 428 7.31 1.09 -0.01
CA GLY A 428 7.47 2.17 0.95
C GLY A 428 6.42 3.28 0.79
N HIS A 429 6.02 3.88 1.91
CA HIS A 429 5.21 5.08 1.89
C HIS A 429 6.07 6.32 1.69
N ASP A 430 5.82 7.06 0.65
CA ASP A 430 6.42 8.38 0.50
C ASP A 430 5.60 9.44 1.24
N SER A 431 6.14 10.65 1.38
CA SER A 431 5.43 11.73 2.02
C SER A 431 5.28 12.96 1.13
N ILE A 432 4.17 13.66 1.30
CA ILE A 432 3.93 14.96 0.65
C ILE A 432 4.18 16.05 1.67
N ASP A 433 5.31 16.75 1.55
CA ASP A 433 5.56 17.95 2.35
C ASP A 433 4.58 19.05 1.95
N LYS A 434 3.54 19.24 2.76
CA LYS A 434 2.44 20.20 2.46
C LYS A 434 2.90 21.65 2.46
N LYS A 435 4.00 21.98 3.16
CA LYS A 435 4.57 23.34 3.19
C LYS A 435 5.34 23.66 1.90
N ARG A 436 6.07 22.67 1.37
CA ARG A 436 6.93 22.81 0.19
C ARG A 436 6.24 22.36 -1.09
N GLU A 437 5.14 21.62 -0.97
CA GLU A 437 4.43 20.95 -2.06
C GLU A 437 5.35 19.99 -2.85
N LEU A 438 6.26 19.32 -2.12
CA LEU A 438 7.22 18.35 -2.64
C LEU A 438 6.84 16.93 -2.20
N VAL A 439 7.17 15.95 -3.03
CA VAL A 439 7.08 14.54 -2.69
C VAL A 439 8.46 14.04 -2.25
N MET A 440 8.54 13.49 -1.04
CA MET A 440 9.79 12.95 -0.50
C MET A 440 9.82 11.45 -0.75
N LEU A 441 10.67 11.01 -1.67
CA LEU A 441 10.75 9.64 -2.15
C LEU A 441 11.86 8.86 -1.45
N GLY A 442 11.56 7.63 -0.99
CA GLY A 442 12.55 6.63 -0.66
C GLY A 442 12.76 5.68 -1.84
N THR A 443 13.99 5.41 -2.24
CA THR A 443 14.27 4.65 -3.47
C THR A 443 15.21 3.47 -3.28
N ASN A 444 15.20 2.56 -4.27
CA ASN A 444 16.05 1.38 -4.38
C ASN A 444 16.86 1.49 -5.68
N MET A 445 18.16 1.75 -5.59
CA MET A 445 19.02 1.92 -6.75
C MET A 445 19.67 0.59 -7.12
N ILE A 446 18.90 -0.30 -7.76
CA ILE A 446 19.28 -1.69 -8.05
C ILE A 446 18.93 -2.03 -9.49
N CYS A 447 19.89 -2.66 -10.19
CA CYS A 447 19.73 -3.22 -11.53
C CYS A 447 19.77 -4.75 -11.50
N MET A 448 19.54 -5.40 -12.64
CA MET A 448 19.51 -6.86 -12.72
C MET A 448 20.00 -7.39 -14.07
N ASP A 449 20.39 -8.65 -14.05
CA ASP A 449 20.43 -9.53 -15.22
C ASP A 449 19.25 -10.49 -15.15
N TRP A 450 18.71 -10.88 -16.31
CA TRP A 450 17.46 -11.66 -16.42
C TRP A 450 17.57 -12.73 -17.49
N GLU A 451 17.27 -13.98 -17.11
CA GLU A 451 17.23 -15.13 -18.01
C GLU A 451 15.87 -15.83 -17.91
N PRO A 452 15.00 -15.75 -18.94
CA PRO A 452 13.70 -16.42 -18.92
C PRO A 452 13.81 -17.91 -19.24
N PHE A 453 12.88 -18.69 -18.68
CA PHE A 453 12.70 -20.11 -18.99
C PHE A 453 11.21 -20.50 -18.98
N MET A 454 10.88 -21.58 -19.70
CA MET A 454 9.52 -22.11 -19.75
C MET A 454 9.23 -23.01 -18.55
N LEU A 455 8.00 -22.92 -18.01
CA LEU A 455 7.51 -23.82 -16.97
C LEU A 455 6.00 -24.02 -17.07
N PRO A 456 5.45 -25.18 -16.64
CA PRO A 456 4.01 -25.38 -16.57
C PRO A 456 3.42 -24.72 -15.35
N TYR A 457 2.19 -24.20 -15.48
CA TYR A 457 1.41 -23.74 -14.33
C TYR A 457 0.98 -24.92 -13.43
N ARG A 458 1.16 -24.76 -12.12
CA ARG A 458 0.61 -25.63 -11.08
C ARG A 458 0.13 -24.77 -9.91
N ALA A 459 -1.15 -24.92 -9.55
CA ALA A 459 -1.74 -24.15 -8.45
C ALA A 459 -0.94 -24.31 -7.14
N GLY A 460 -0.67 -23.20 -6.45
CA GLY A 460 0.10 -23.18 -5.21
C GLY A 460 1.61 -23.38 -5.37
N GLN A 461 2.14 -23.38 -6.59
CA GLN A 461 3.59 -23.44 -6.86
C GLN A 461 4.04 -22.17 -7.58
N PHE A 462 5.33 -21.82 -7.43
CA PHE A 462 5.90 -20.68 -8.14
C PHE A 462 5.75 -20.82 -9.65
N PHE A 463 5.19 -19.79 -10.25
CA PHE A 463 4.93 -19.64 -11.67
C PHE A 463 5.61 -18.36 -12.19
N VAL A 464 6.94 -18.29 -12.05
CA VAL A 464 7.76 -17.12 -12.37
C VAL A 464 8.33 -17.20 -13.79
N GLY A 465 9.12 -18.23 -14.08
CA GLY A 465 9.70 -18.46 -15.41
C GLY A 465 10.89 -17.56 -15.73
N ALA A 466 11.64 -17.13 -14.71
CA ALA A 466 12.85 -16.35 -14.89
C ALA A 466 13.84 -16.58 -13.74
N THR A 467 15.13 -16.51 -14.06
CA THR A 467 16.24 -16.43 -13.11
C THR A 467 16.81 -15.01 -13.14
N LEU A 468 17.00 -14.42 -11.99
CA LEU A 468 17.48 -13.05 -11.83
C LEU A 468 18.76 -13.02 -10.99
N ASN A 469 19.64 -12.07 -11.31
CA ASN A 469 20.73 -11.65 -10.44
C ASN A 469 20.69 -10.13 -10.29
N MET A 470 20.58 -9.63 -9.06
CA MET A 470 20.47 -8.21 -8.79
C MET A 470 21.74 -7.65 -8.17
N TYR A 471 22.02 -6.36 -8.45
CA TYR A 471 23.21 -5.66 -7.97
C TYR A 471 22.96 -4.14 -7.93
N ALA A 472 23.81 -3.42 -7.18
CA ALA A 472 23.74 -1.96 -7.10
C ALA A 472 23.83 -1.31 -8.50
N THR A 473 23.05 -0.25 -8.73
CA THR A 473 23.06 0.50 -9.99
C THR A 473 24.49 0.96 -10.32
N PRO A 474 25.03 0.63 -11.50
CA PRO A 474 26.36 1.08 -11.93
C PRO A 474 26.47 2.60 -11.91
N GLY A 475 27.63 3.12 -11.49
CA GLY A 475 27.86 4.56 -11.40
C GLY A 475 27.36 5.25 -10.13
N ASN A 476 26.65 4.53 -9.24
CA ASN A 476 26.16 5.08 -7.97
C ASN A 476 27.10 4.78 -6.78
N ASN A 477 28.38 4.58 -7.02
CA ASN A 477 29.41 4.31 -6.00
C ASN A 477 29.06 3.17 -5.02
N GLY A 478 28.27 2.18 -5.48
CA GLY A 478 27.80 1.07 -4.67
C GLY A 478 26.64 1.41 -3.71
N ASN A 479 26.10 2.63 -3.77
CA ASN A 479 24.90 2.99 -3.02
C ASN A 479 23.66 2.36 -3.67
N MET A 480 22.81 1.76 -2.84
CA MET A 480 21.59 1.06 -3.26
C MET A 480 20.32 1.79 -2.83
N GLY A 481 20.44 2.97 -2.22
CA GLY A 481 19.28 3.76 -1.79
C GLY A 481 19.50 5.25 -2.02
N GLN A 482 18.40 5.97 -2.18
CA GLN A 482 18.40 7.43 -2.17
C GLN A 482 17.13 7.93 -1.50
N VAL A 483 17.20 9.14 -0.90
CA VAL A 483 16.05 9.95 -0.55
C VAL A 483 16.06 11.17 -1.46
N LYS A 484 14.93 11.47 -2.07
CA LYS A 484 14.80 12.55 -3.07
C LYS A 484 13.60 13.42 -2.77
N ALA A 485 13.72 14.73 -3.04
CA ALA A 485 12.58 15.65 -3.01
C ALA A 485 12.14 15.99 -4.43
N TYR A 486 11.01 15.48 -4.85
CA TYR A 486 10.46 15.66 -6.20
C TYR A 486 9.43 16.78 -6.25
N ASP A 487 9.56 17.66 -7.22
CA ASP A 487 8.66 18.77 -7.50
C ASP A 487 7.81 18.45 -8.75
N VAL A 488 6.55 18.13 -8.54
CA VAL A 488 5.57 17.81 -9.59
C VAL A 488 5.40 18.97 -10.58
N LYS A 489 5.47 20.23 -10.10
CA LYS A 489 5.26 21.42 -10.94
C LYS A 489 6.35 21.60 -11.99
N THR A 490 7.58 21.30 -11.61
CA THR A 490 8.78 21.53 -12.45
C THR A 490 9.37 20.25 -13.03
N SER A 491 8.83 19.06 -12.67
CA SER A 491 9.38 17.75 -13.07
C SER A 491 10.87 17.59 -12.68
N LYS A 492 11.26 18.12 -11.51
CA LYS A 492 12.66 18.12 -11.07
C LYS A 492 12.81 17.65 -9.63
N PHE A 493 13.94 17.03 -9.35
CA PHE A 493 14.39 16.77 -7.99
C PHE A 493 15.12 18.01 -7.45
N LYS A 494 14.68 18.53 -6.30
CA LYS A 494 15.27 19.69 -5.61
C LYS A 494 16.57 19.30 -4.93
N TRP A 495 16.61 18.12 -4.36
CA TRP A 495 17.79 17.50 -3.75
C TRP A 495 17.71 15.99 -3.81
N VAL A 496 18.88 15.35 -3.76
CA VAL A 496 19.07 13.89 -3.72
C VAL A 496 20.11 13.60 -2.65
N LYS A 497 19.83 12.58 -1.82
CA LYS A 497 20.73 12.09 -0.79
C LYS A 497 20.95 10.59 -0.97
N ASP A 498 22.20 10.18 -1.18
CA ASP A 498 22.57 8.78 -1.28
C ASP A 498 22.58 8.06 0.07
N GLU A 499 22.19 6.79 0.04
CA GLU A 499 22.26 5.84 1.15
C GLU A 499 22.91 4.53 0.68
N LYS A 500 23.71 3.91 1.56
CA LYS A 500 24.39 2.64 1.23
C LYS A 500 23.41 1.54 0.86
N PHE A 501 22.31 1.42 1.62
CA PHE A 501 21.25 0.44 1.39
C PHE A 501 19.92 1.12 1.05
N SER A 502 19.03 0.36 0.44
CA SER A 502 17.69 0.82 0.05
C SER A 502 16.93 1.49 1.20
N VAL A 503 16.17 2.54 0.85
CA VAL A 503 15.17 3.17 1.72
C VAL A 503 13.83 2.51 1.43
N TRP A 504 13.67 1.29 1.95
CA TRP A 504 12.56 0.40 1.60
C TRP A 504 11.22 0.79 2.22
N GLY A 505 11.23 1.33 3.44
CA GLY A 505 10.03 1.66 4.21
C GLY A 505 9.40 3.01 3.87
N GLY A 506 10.09 3.86 3.12
CA GLY A 506 9.62 5.19 2.75
C GLY A 506 9.92 6.29 3.76
N THR A 507 9.20 7.40 3.67
CA THR A 507 9.49 8.65 4.39
C THR A 507 8.28 9.18 5.16
N THR A 508 8.53 10.04 6.15
CA THR A 508 7.49 10.80 6.87
C THR A 508 7.95 12.24 7.05
N SER A 509 7.17 13.20 6.56
CA SER A 509 7.45 14.64 6.65
C SER A 509 6.69 15.29 7.81
N THR A 510 7.25 16.33 8.41
CA THR A 510 6.62 17.06 9.52
C THR A 510 6.70 18.57 9.35
N ALA A 511 5.77 19.29 10.02
CA ALA A 511 5.80 20.75 10.10
C ALA A 511 7.03 21.29 10.86
N GLY A 512 7.84 20.43 11.48
CA GLY A 512 9.14 20.76 12.07
C GLY A 512 10.27 20.91 11.05
N ASP A 513 9.95 20.92 9.75
CA ASP A 513 10.91 20.99 8.63
C ASP A 513 11.84 19.76 8.56
N LEU A 514 11.34 18.59 8.91
CA LEU A 514 12.08 17.33 8.95
C LEU A 514 11.43 16.28 8.04
N VAL A 515 12.29 15.42 7.47
CA VAL A 515 11.90 14.16 6.84
C VAL A 515 12.56 13.03 7.61
N PHE A 516 11.74 12.10 8.12
CA PHE A 516 12.20 10.89 8.80
C PHE A 516 12.13 9.69 7.85
N TYR A 517 13.10 8.78 7.91
CA TYR A 517 13.10 7.50 7.21
C TYR A 517 14.02 6.49 7.90
N GLY A 518 13.87 5.22 7.52
CA GLY A 518 14.75 4.15 7.97
C GLY A 518 15.47 3.47 6.80
N THR A 519 16.60 2.81 7.08
CA THR A 519 17.41 2.09 6.09
C THR A 519 17.54 0.61 6.45
N LEU A 520 17.82 -0.25 5.47
CA LEU A 520 17.92 -1.70 5.67
C LEU A 520 19.01 -2.11 6.65
N ASP A 521 20.07 -1.33 6.78
CA ASP A 521 21.13 -1.58 7.77
C ASP A 521 20.75 -1.17 9.20
N GLY A 522 19.51 -0.66 9.40
CA GLY A 522 18.98 -0.36 10.73
C GLY A 522 19.25 1.05 11.25
N MET A 523 19.45 2.01 10.38
CA MET A 523 19.47 3.43 10.79
C MET A 523 18.06 4.02 10.68
N ILE A 524 17.63 4.77 11.68
CA ILE A 524 16.59 5.80 11.53
C ILE A 524 17.29 7.14 11.44
N LYS A 525 16.85 7.98 10.50
CA LYS A 525 17.45 9.29 10.24
C LYS A 525 16.38 10.38 10.20
N ALA A 526 16.76 11.59 10.58
CA ALA A 526 16.02 12.81 10.33
C ALA A 526 16.89 13.75 9.49
N VAL A 527 16.36 14.18 8.36
CA VAL A 527 17.05 15.13 7.47
C VAL A 527 16.26 16.43 7.34
N ASP A 528 16.98 17.48 6.99
CA ASP A 528 16.41 18.79 6.67
C ASP A 528 15.58 18.69 5.39
N ALA A 529 14.32 19.08 5.45
CA ALA A 529 13.40 18.97 4.33
C ALA A 529 13.75 19.89 3.14
N ASP A 530 14.56 20.94 3.35
CA ASP A 530 14.97 21.87 2.29
C ASP A 530 16.13 21.32 1.44
N ASN A 531 17.01 20.48 1.99
CA ASN A 531 18.27 20.12 1.34
C ASN A 531 18.76 18.68 1.57
N GLY A 532 18.03 17.87 2.32
CA GLY A 532 18.38 16.47 2.59
C GLY A 532 19.56 16.26 3.56
N LYS A 533 20.08 17.34 4.22
CA LYS A 533 21.20 17.22 5.17
C LYS A 533 20.75 16.44 6.41
N THR A 534 21.52 15.41 6.79
CA THR A 534 21.29 14.66 8.02
C THR A 534 21.48 15.57 9.25
N LEU A 535 20.47 15.64 10.09
CA LEU A 535 20.43 16.40 11.33
C LEU A 535 20.49 15.50 12.56
N TRP A 536 20.04 14.27 12.42
CA TRP A 536 20.05 13.26 13.48
C TRP A 536 19.96 11.86 12.88
N GLU A 537 20.59 10.90 13.53
CA GLU A 537 20.49 9.48 13.20
C GLU A 537 20.68 8.61 14.45
N PHE A 538 20.09 7.41 14.41
CA PHE A 538 20.17 6.45 15.51
C PHE A 538 20.22 5.01 14.96
N LYS A 539 21.07 4.17 15.53
CA LYS A 539 21.18 2.75 15.16
C LYS A 539 20.17 1.92 15.93
N LEU A 540 19.28 1.27 15.21
CA LEU A 540 18.26 0.35 15.70
C LEU A 540 18.82 -1.08 15.84
N PRO A 541 18.15 -1.95 16.63
CA PRO A 541 18.58 -3.35 16.81
C PRO A 541 18.53 -4.19 15.53
N SER A 542 17.71 -3.80 14.54
CA SER A 542 17.56 -4.50 13.25
C SER A 542 17.30 -3.51 12.13
N GLY A 543 17.37 -3.99 10.88
CA GLY A 543 17.06 -3.21 9.70
C GLY A 543 15.61 -2.73 9.67
N VAL A 544 15.36 -1.70 8.86
CA VAL A 544 14.05 -1.04 8.73
C VAL A 544 13.48 -1.28 7.34
N ILE A 545 12.24 -1.78 7.30
CA ILE A 545 11.41 -1.92 6.10
C ILE A 545 10.00 -1.33 6.28
N GLY A 546 9.70 -0.81 7.48
CA GLY A 546 8.49 -0.05 7.79
C GLY A 546 8.74 1.45 7.75
N HIS A 547 7.68 2.23 7.84
CA HIS A 547 7.75 3.70 7.82
C HIS A 547 7.68 4.31 9.23
N PRO A 548 8.33 5.46 9.45
CA PRO A 548 8.16 6.22 10.68
C PRO A 548 6.74 6.76 10.82
N VAL A 549 6.25 6.85 12.05
CA VAL A 549 5.02 7.58 12.39
C VAL A 549 5.31 8.58 13.49
N THR A 550 4.55 9.68 13.57
CA THR A 550 4.70 10.66 14.65
C THR A 550 3.35 11.01 15.26
N TYR A 551 3.33 11.15 16.57
CA TYR A 551 2.12 11.43 17.34
C TYR A 551 2.43 12.29 18.55
N GLU A 552 1.40 12.84 19.18
CA GLU A 552 1.52 13.55 20.45
C GLU A 552 0.76 12.80 21.56
N HIS A 553 1.36 12.66 22.72
CA HIS A 553 0.69 12.14 23.89
C HIS A 553 1.04 13.01 25.11
N LYS A 554 0.00 13.50 25.81
CA LYS A 554 0.15 14.39 27.00
C LYS A 554 1.05 15.61 26.74
N GLY A 555 0.90 16.25 25.57
CA GLY A 555 1.64 17.46 25.21
C GLY A 555 3.08 17.21 24.76
N LYS A 556 3.50 15.95 24.59
CA LYS A 556 4.84 15.59 24.13
C LYS A 556 4.77 14.87 22.78
N GLN A 557 5.56 15.32 21.82
CA GLN A 557 5.68 14.69 20.51
C GLN A 557 6.62 13.48 20.56
N TYR A 558 6.23 12.41 19.85
CA TYR A 558 6.98 11.18 19.69
C TYR A 558 7.15 10.82 18.22
N VAL A 559 8.23 10.10 17.92
CA VAL A 559 8.44 9.43 16.63
C VAL A 559 8.61 7.95 16.91
N ALA A 560 7.83 7.10 16.25
CA ALA A 560 7.89 5.65 16.36
C ALA A 560 8.25 5.01 15.04
N ILE A 561 9.01 3.92 15.07
CA ILE A 561 9.38 3.15 13.88
C ILE A 561 9.51 1.67 14.24
N TYR A 562 9.07 0.80 13.33
CA TYR A 562 9.38 -0.62 13.40
C TYR A 562 10.85 -0.89 13.06
N TYR A 563 11.44 -1.84 13.76
CA TYR A 563 12.70 -2.49 13.37
C TYR A 563 12.46 -3.99 13.25
N GLY A 564 13.01 -4.58 12.19
CA GLY A 564 12.85 -5.99 11.84
C GLY A 564 13.11 -6.13 10.35
N VAL A 565 14.35 -6.51 9.98
CA VAL A 565 14.73 -6.72 8.59
C VAL A 565 14.07 -7.98 8.04
N GLY A 566 13.66 -7.94 6.80
CA GLY A 566 12.99 -9.01 6.06
C GLY A 566 12.39 -8.45 4.78
N GLY A 567 11.24 -8.98 4.38
CA GLY A 567 10.68 -8.69 3.07
C GLY A 567 11.61 -9.16 1.95
N TRP A 568 11.34 -8.77 0.72
CA TRP A 568 12.18 -9.19 -0.40
C TRP A 568 13.67 -8.83 -0.25
N PRO A 569 14.06 -7.61 0.17
CA PRO A 569 15.48 -7.27 0.33
C PRO A 569 16.17 -8.04 1.45
N GLY A 570 15.42 -8.57 2.41
CA GLY A 570 15.94 -9.30 3.56
C GLY A 570 15.94 -10.83 3.44
N VAL A 571 15.42 -11.40 2.34
CA VAL A 571 15.25 -12.88 2.23
C VAL A 571 16.55 -13.66 2.43
N GLY A 572 17.67 -13.13 1.95
CA GLY A 572 18.99 -13.77 2.14
C GLY A 572 19.31 -13.95 3.62
N LEU A 573 19.04 -12.93 4.43
CA LEU A 573 19.31 -12.97 5.87
C LEU A 573 18.24 -13.78 6.63
N VAL A 574 16.97 -13.69 6.21
CA VAL A 574 15.85 -14.42 6.85
C VAL A 574 15.98 -15.94 6.69
N PHE A 575 16.40 -16.40 5.51
CA PHE A 575 16.45 -17.82 5.15
C PHE A 575 17.88 -18.37 4.99
N ASP A 576 18.90 -17.60 5.41
CA ASP A 576 20.33 -17.96 5.30
C ASP A 576 20.74 -18.37 3.88
N LEU A 577 20.30 -17.59 2.86
CA LEU A 577 20.58 -17.86 1.46
C LEU A 577 21.87 -17.15 1.04
N THR A 578 22.69 -17.84 0.25
CA THR A 578 24.01 -17.34 -0.21
C THR A 578 24.17 -17.28 -1.72
N ASP A 579 23.38 -18.07 -2.47
CA ASP A 579 23.39 -18.03 -3.93
C ASP A 579 22.86 -16.67 -4.43
N PRO A 580 23.61 -15.94 -5.26
CA PRO A 580 23.19 -14.61 -5.76
C PRO A 580 21.85 -14.61 -6.49
N THR A 581 21.44 -15.71 -7.12
CA THR A 581 20.17 -15.83 -7.85
C THR A 581 19.01 -16.25 -6.94
N ALA A 582 19.29 -16.67 -5.71
CA ALA A 582 18.28 -17.05 -4.74
C ALA A 582 17.44 -15.84 -4.29
N GLY A 583 16.26 -16.14 -3.71
CA GLY A 583 15.32 -15.12 -3.30
C GLY A 583 14.88 -14.24 -4.46
N LEU A 584 14.68 -14.83 -5.65
CA LEU A 584 14.33 -14.13 -6.88
C LEU A 584 15.36 -13.02 -7.21
N GLY A 585 16.65 -13.32 -7.05
CA GLY A 585 17.77 -12.45 -7.36
C GLY A 585 18.19 -11.47 -6.25
N ALA A 586 17.40 -11.33 -5.19
CA ALA A 586 17.65 -10.34 -4.13
C ALA A 586 18.96 -10.57 -3.38
N VAL A 587 19.35 -11.84 -3.18
CA VAL A 587 20.58 -12.20 -2.45
C VAL A 587 21.82 -11.57 -3.10
N GLY A 588 21.87 -11.49 -4.43
CA GLY A 588 22.97 -10.85 -5.16
C GLY A 588 23.22 -9.40 -4.75
N ALA A 589 22.15 -8.61 -4.64
CA ALA A 589 22.24 -7.20 -4.24
C ALA A 589 22.58 -7.03 -2.76
N PHE A 590 21.96 -7.83 -1.88
CA PHE A 590 21.98 -7.61 -0.43
C PHE A 590 22.88 -8.57 0.35
N LYS A 591 23.80 -9.30 -0.30
CA LYS A 591 24.71 -10.26 0.34
C LYS A 591 25.54 -9.68 1.50
N GLU A 592 25.84 -8.38 1.47
CA GLU A 592 26.60 -7.72 2.54
C GLU A 592 25.75 -7.28 3.73
N LEU A 593 24.42 -7.29 3.60
CA LEU A 593 23.51 -6.72 4.61
C LEU A 593 23.70 -7.36 6.00
N GLN A 594 24.00 -8.66 6.05
CA GLN A 594 24.28 -9.41 7.29
C GLN A 594 25.48 -8.88 8.10
N GLN A 595 26.38 -8.11 7.47
CA GLN A 595 27.51 -7.45 8.16
C GLN A 595 27.08 -6.21 8.92
N TYR A 596 25.93 -5.62 8.58
CA TYR A 596 25.44 -4.35 9.11
C TYR A 596 24.26 -4.48 10.06
N THR A 597 23.47 -5.54 9.93
CA THR A 597 22.27 -5.76 10.74
C THR A 597 22.03 -7.24 11.03
N LYS A 598 21.13 -7.51 11.96
CA LYS A 598 20.71 -8.86 12.36
C LYS A 598 19.17 -8.91 12.38
N MET A 599 18.63 -10.13 12.43
CA MET A 599 17.20 -10.35 12.64
C MET A 599 16.75 -9.67 13.93
N GLY A 600 15.56 -9.12 13.91
CA GLY A 600 14.92 -8.45 15.05
C GLY A 600 13.43 -8.31 14.82
N GLY A 601 12.74 -7.70 15.77
CA GLY A 601 11.31 -7.41 15.66
C GLY A 601 10.80 -6.57 16.82
N GLY A 602 10.40 -5.35 16.52
CA GLY A 602 9.87 -4.45 17.55
C GLY A 602 9.58 -3.03 17.06
N VAL A 603 9.18 -2.21 18.01
CA VAL A 603 8.97 -0.77 17.85
C VAL A 603 9.97 -0.02 18.73
N MET A 604 10.62 0.98 18.17
CA MET A 604 11.40 1.96 18.91
C MET A 604 10.69 3.32 18.85
N VAL A 605 10.56 3.97 19.99
CA VAL A 605 9.90 5.27 20.13
C VAL A 605 10.88 6.29 20.68
N PHE A 606 10.90 7.47 20.05
CA PHE A 606 11.82 8.57 20.37
C PHE A 606 11.05 9.82 20.80
N SER A 607 11.68 10.63 21.65
CA SER A 607 11.20 11.96 22.03
C SER A 607 12.36 12.87 22.47
N LEU A 608 12.11 14.15 22.60
CA LEU A 608 13.04 15.11 23.21
C LEU A 608 13.20 14.86 24.70
#